data_8fe3a1d03691b5408610fd8b251ec954
#
_entry.id   8fe3a1d03691b5408610fd8b251ec954
#
_cell.length_a   1.000
_cell.length_b   1.000
_cell.length_c   1.000
_cell.angle_alpha   90.00
_cell.angle_beta   90.00
_cell.angle_gamma   90.00
#
_symmetry.space_group_name_H-M   'P 1'
#
loop_
_entity.id
_entity.type
_entity.pdbx_description
1 polymer ?
#
loop_
_entity_poly.entity_id
_entity_poly.type
_entity_poly.pdbx_seq_one_letter_code
_entity_poly.pdbx_strand_id
1 'polypeptide(L)'
;TMDDAINVMQYFVPCPYGRQIEVADGITIKFTDIGHLLGSSSIEVWLREADVEKKLVFSGDIGNFNQPLIKDPSYTREADYVIMESTYGDRYHGKHQDYVTELTDVIQRTFDRGGNVVIPSFAVGRTQELLYYIRQIKAEDRIKNHGDFKVVVDSPLAVEATKIFNMNIDEI
;
A
#
# COMPACT_ATOMS: atom_id res chain seq x y z
N THR A 1 -25.37 1.62 -9.39
CA THR A 1 -25.21 2.81 -10.23
C THR A 1 -24.13 3.72 -9.66
N MET A 2 -23.71 4.75 -10.41
CA MET A 2 -22.79 5.80 -9.93
C MET A 2 -23.39 6.54 -8.73
N ASP A 3 -24.70 6.81 -8.77
CA ASP A 3 -25.40 7.49 -7.68
C ASP A 3 -25.39 6.66 -6.39
N ASP A 4 -25.49 5.34 -6.46
CA ASP A 4 -25.37 4.46 -5.29
C ASP A 4 -23.96 4.53 -4.69
N ALA A 5 -22.92 4.57 -5.53
CA ALA A 5 -21.54 4.69 -5.09
C ALA A 5 -21.26 6.05 -4.42
N ILE A 6 -21.85 7.13 -4.93
CA ILE A 6 -21.76 8.46 -4.31
C ILE A 6 -22.53 8.47 -2.99
N ASN A 7 -23.75 7.92 -2.97
CA ASN A 7 -24.61 7.95 -1.80
C ASN A 7 -24.06 7.14 -0.63
N VAL A 8 -23.29 6.07 -0.88
CA VAL A 8 -22.71 5.26 0.20
C VAL A 8 -21.66 6.05 1.01
N MET A 9 -21.03 7.08 0.42
CA MET A 9 -19.98 7.85 1.10
C MET A 9 -20.45 8.52 2.40
N GLN A 10 -21.72 8.88 2.51
CA GLN A 10 -22.28 9.48 3.73
C GLN A 10 -22.31 8.51 4.94
N TYR A 11 -22.17 7.21 4.70
CA TYR A 11 -22.18 6.17 5.74
C TYR A 11 -20.77 5.76 6.19
N PHE A 12 -19.71 6.32 5.56
CA PHE A 12 -18.35 6.04 5.99
C PHE A 12 -18.05 6.74 7.33
N VAL A 13 -17.55 5.95 8.26
CA VAL A 13 -17.06 6.45 9.56
C VAL A 13 -15.56 6.19 9.62
N PRO A 14 -14.73 7.23 9.60
CA PRO A 14 -13.28 7.07 9.70
C PRO A 14 -12.89 6.52 11.07
N CYS A 15 -12.04 5.51 11.08
CA CYS A 15 -11.58 4.84 12.28
C CYS A 15 -10.05 4.86 12.32
N PRO A 16 -9.42 5.40 13.37
CA PRO A 16 -7.97 5.40 13.49
C PRO A 16 -7.44 4.00 13.83
N TYR A 17 -6.20 3.72 13.42
CA TYR A 17 -5.51 2.52 13.84
C TYR A 17 -5.37 2.42 15.37
N GLY A 18 -5.30 1.19 15.87
CA GLY A 18 -5.02 0.88 17.26
C GLY A 18 -6.16 1.15 18.25
N ARG A 19 -7.25 1.79 17.82
CA ARG A 19 -8.39 2.09 18.68
C ARG A 19 -9.46 0.99 18.59
N GLN A 20 -9.93 0.51 19.73
CA GLN A 20 -11.11 -0.35 19.81
C GLN A 20 -12.39 0.47 19.65
N ILE A 21 -13.30 -0.04 18.83
CA ILE A 21 -14.58 0.60 18.50
C ILE A 21 -15.69 -0.43 18.64
N GLU A 22 -16.67 -0.17 19.47
CA GLU A 22 -17.88 -0.98 19.54
C GLU A 22 -18.78 -0.60 18.36
N VAL A 23 -19.05 -1.59 17.49
CA VAL A 23 -19.86 -1.39 16.26
C VAL A 23 -21.29 -1.94 16.41
N ALA A 24 -21.48 -2.84 17.34
CA ALA A 24 -22.79 -3.35 17.76
C ALA A 24 -22.66 -3.95 19.17
N ASP A 25 -23.78 -4.23 19.81
CA ASP A 25 -23.79 -4.87 21.12
C ASP A 25 -23.01 -6.21 21.07
N GLY A 26 -22.01 -6.32 21.93
CA GLY A 26 -21.10 -7.48 21.98
C GLY A 26 -20.13 -7.60 20.80
N ILE A 27 -20.03 -6.62 19.89
CA ILE A 27 -19.09 -6.64 18.77
C ILE A 27 -18.16 -5.42 18.83
N THR A 28 -16.89 -5.66 19.11
CA THR A 28 -15.84 -4.64 19.11
C THR A 28 -14.83 -4.95 18.02
N ILE A 29 -14.36 -3.92 17.32
CA ILE A 29 -13.35 -4.04 16.28
C ILE A 29 -12.15 -3.15 16.56
N LYS A 30 -11.00 -3.50 15.96
CA LYS A 30 -9.81 -2.66 15.92
C LYS A 30 -9.10 -2.86 14.57
N PHE A 31 -8.66 -1.76 13.98
CA PHE A 31 -7.82 -1.77 12.79
C PHE A 31 -6.35 -1.67 13.21
N THR A 32 -5.50 -2.52 12.62
CA THR A 32 -4.05 -2.52 12.84
C THR A 32 -3.37 -2.41 11.48
N ASP A 33 -2.46 -1.44 11.32
CA ASP A 33 -1.74 -1.24 10.07
C ASP A 33 -0.97 -2.50 9.69
N ILE A 34 -1.21 -3.03 8.51
CA ILE A 34 -0.60 -4.27 8.02
C ILE A 34 0.44 -4.01 6.92
N GLY A 35 0.77 -2.74 6.63
CA GLY A 35 1.88 -2.36 5.78
C GLY A 35 1.81 -2.77 4.32
N HIS A 36 0.61 -2.97 3.77
CA HIS A 36 0.43 -3.36 2.37
C HIS A 36 0.25 -2.15 1.45
N LEU A 37 -0.69 -1.29 1.77
CA LEU A 37 -0.95 -0.02 1.08
C LEU A 37 -1.27 1.05 2.14
N LEU A 38 -1.23 2.32 1.75
CA LEU A 38 -1.67 3.42 2.61
C LEU A 38 -3.15 3.22 2.98
N GLY A 39 -3.41 3.06 4.29
CA GLY A 39 -4.75 2.78 4.82
C GLY A 39 -5.13 1.30 4.89
N SER A 40 -4.26 0.37 4.48
CA SER A 40 -4.50 -1.07 4.63
C SER A 40 -4.48 -1.50 6.10
N SER A 41 -5.33 -2.46 6.45
CA SER A 41 -5.39 -2.94 7.83
C SER A 41 -5.73 -4.42 7.94
N SER A 42 -5.17 -5.06 8.96
CA SER A 42 -5.81 -6.22 9.56
C SER A 42 -6.93 -5.78 10.49
N ILE A 43 -7.94 -6.62 10.64
CA ILE A 43 -9.11 -6.33 11.47
C ILE A 43 -9.15 -7.33 12.60
N GLU A 44 -9.05 -6.84 13.84
CA GLU A 44 -9.30 -7.62 15.05
C GLU A 44 -10.77 -7.43 15.45
N VAL A 45 -11.46 -8.54 15.67
CA VAL A 45 -12.90 -8.54 16.04
C VAL A 45 -13.06 -9.32 17.34
N TRP A 46 -13.61 -8.69 18.36
CA TRP A 46 -14.05 -9.35 19.60
C TRP A 46 -15.54 -9.56 19.53
N LEU A 47 -15.95 -10.79 19.70
CA LEU A 47 -17.36 -11.21 19.78
C LEU A 47 -17.64 -11.69 21.20
N ARG A 48 -18.60 -11.03 21.85
CA ARG A 48 -19.01 -11.38 23.22
C ARG A 48 -20.48 -11.74 23.26
N GLU A 49 -20.77 -12.94 23.77
CA GLU A 49 -22.14 -13.41 24.03
C GLU A 49 -22.18 -14.04 25.43
N ALA A 50 -23.02 -13.52 26.30
CA ALA A 50 -23.05 -13.85 27.74
C ALA A 50 -21.66 -13.72 28.36
N ASP A 51 -21.13 -14.82 28.94
CA ASP A 51 -19.83 -14.87 29.60
C ASP A 51 -18.68 -15.36 28.67
N VAL A 52 -18.96 -15.53 27.38
CA VAL A 52 -17.97 -16.00 26.41
C VAL A 52 -17.54 -14.85 25.50
N GLU A 53 -16.23 -14.67 25.41
CA GLU A 53 -15.62 -13.76 24.41
C GLU A 53 -14.68 -14.56 23.50
N LYS A 54 -14.73 -14.25 22.21
CA LYS A 54 -13.86 -14.81 21.20
C LYS A 54 -13.23 -13.69 20.37
N LYS A 55 -11.93 -13.82 20.10
CA LYS A 55 -11.18 -12.90 19.26
C LYS A 55 -10.86 -13.53 17.91
N LEU A 56 -11.33 -12.87 16.84
CA LEU A 56 -11.03 -13.22 15.47
C LEU A 56 -10.06 -12.18 14.89
N VAL A 57 -9.19 -12.62 13.98
CA VAL A 57 -8.33 -11.73 13.19
C VAL A 57 -8.51 -12.02 11.72
N PHE A 58 -8.79 -10.98 10.95
CA PHE A 58 -8.78 -11.01 9.48
C PHE A 58 -7.54 -10.27 9.02
N SER A 59 -6.64 -10.96 8.31
CA SER A 59 -5.33 -10.36 7.95
C SER A 59 -5.45 -9.19 6.97
N GLY A 60 -6.43 -9.21 6.07
CA GLY A 60 -6.33 -8.44 4.84
C GLY A 60 -5.11 -8.90 4.03
N ASP A 61 -4.68 -8.08 3.08
CA ASP A 61 -3.45 -8.30 2.33
C ASP A 61 -2.25 -7.83 3.16
N ILE A 62 -1.30 -8.73 3.40
CA ILE A 62 -0.16 -8.48 4.30
C ILE A 62 0.99 -7.83 3.53
N GLY A 63 1.52 -6.74 4.05
CA GLY A 63 2.66 -6.04 3.48
C GLY A 63 4.01 -6.66 3.80
N ASN A 64 5.06 -6.14 3.16
CA ASN A 64 6.44 -6.51 3.39
C ASN A 64 7.15 -5.46 4.25
N PHE A 65 8.25 -5.87 4.90
CA PHE A 65 9.14 -4.96 5.63
C PHE A 65 9.99 -4.11 4.68
N ASN A 66 10.38 -2.93 5.16
CA ASN A 66 11.29 -2.01 4.48
C ASN A 66 10.79 -1.56 3.10
N GLN A 67 9.48 -1.44 2.91
CA GLN A 67 8.91 -0.87 1.70
C GLN A 67 8.99 0.66 1.73
N PRO A 68 9.31 1.33 0.61
CA PRO A 68 9.22 2.78 0.57
C PRO A 68 7.76 3.25 0.64
N LEU A 69 7.53 4.38 1.27
CA LEU A 69 6.23 5.05 1.34
C LEU A 69 5.14 4.33 2.15
N ILE A 70 5.48 3.28 2.88
CA ILE A 70 4.53 2.51 3.70
C ILE A 70 5.25 2.08 4.98
N LYS A 71 4.57 2.16 6.11
CA LYS A 71 5.09 1.64 7.39
C LYS A 71 5.22 0.12 7.36
N ASP A 72 6.15 -0.40 8.12
CA ASP A 72 6.27 -1.84 8.33
C ASP A 72 5.00 -2.42 8.95
N PRO A 73 4.60 -3.64 8.58
CA PRO A 73 3.40 -4.28 9.10
C PRO A 73 3.48 -4.51 10.61
N SER A 74 2.38 -4.23 11.28
CA SER A 74 2.17 -4.57 12.69
C SER A 74 1.30 -5.81 12.80
N TYR A 75 1.67 -6.74 13.69
CA TYR A 75 0.96 -8.01 13.83
C TYR A 75 0.21 -8.12 15.15
N THR A 76 -0.95 -8.75 15.08
CA THR A 76 -1.69 -9.19 16.25
C THR A 76 -1.01 -10.42 16.86
N ARG A 77 -0.79 -10.42 18.18
CA ARG A 77 -0.06 -11.49 18.88
C ARG A 77 -0.93 -12.68 19.27
N GLU A 78 -2.22 -12.44 19.53
CA GLU A 78 -3.13 -13.45 20.08
C GLU A 78 -4.51 -13.35 19.41
N ALA A 79 -5.07 -14.49 19.06
CA ALA A 79 -6.44 -14.63 18.56
C ALA A 79 -6.93 -16.06 18.81
N ASP A 80 -8.25 -16.24 18.99
CA ASP A 80 -8.88 -17.57 18.98
C ASP A 80 -8.95 -18.14 17.54
N TYR A 81 -9.22 -17.26 16.56
CA TYR A 81 -9.33 -17.64 15.14
C TYR A 81 -8.61 -16.63 14.28
N VAL A 82 -7.89 -17.13 13.26
CA VAL A 82 -7.20 -16.30 12.25
C VAL A 82 -7.67 -16.69 10.87
N ILE A 83 -8.15 -15.69 10.12
CA ILE A 83 -8.51 -15.78 8.72
C ILE A 83 -7.47 -14.94 7.96
N MET A 84 -6.58 -15.59 7.20
CA MET A 84 -5.47 -14.89 6.56
C MET A 84 -5.34 -15.24 5.08
N GLU A 85 -4.79 -14.29 4.32
CA GLU A 85 -4.39 -14.51 2.94
C GLU A 85 -3.35 -15.64 2.82
N SER A 86 -3.22 -16.21 1.62
CA SER A 86 -2.18 -17.17 1.30
C SER A 86 -1.66 -17.04 -0.14
N THR A 87 -1.62 -15.81 -0.64
CA THR A 87 -1.21 -15.49 -2.03
C THR A 87 0.17 -16.05 -2.35
N TYR A 88 1.10 -15.96 -1.41
CA TYR A 88 2.44 -16.53 -1.50
C TYR A 88 2.66 -17.70 -0.53
N GLY A 89 1.59 -18.42 -0.17
CA GLY A 89 1.65 -19.53 0.77
C GLY A 89 2.46 -20.74 0.30
N ASP A 90 2.71 -20.86 -1.00
CA ASP A 90 3.45 -21.95 -1.65
C ASP A 90 4.85 -21.56 -2.14
N ARG A 91 5.28 -20.30 -1.99
CA ARG A 91 6.56 -19.80 -2.49
C ARG A 91 7.09 -18.60 -1.72
N TYR A 92 8.37 -18.35 -1.85
CA TYR A 92 9.00 -17.16 -1.32
C TYR A 92 8.99 -16.02 -2.35
N HIS A 93 8.96 -14.79 -1.87
CA HIS A 93 9.36 -13.64 -2.69
C HIS A 93 10.80 -13.81 -3.14
N GLY A 94 11.12 -13.33 -4.36
CA GLY A 94 12.50 -13.29 -4.83
C GLY A 94 13.41 -12.50 -3.89
N LYS A 95 14.73 -12.63 -4.07
CA LYS A 95 15.70 -11.83 -3.32
C LYS A 95 15.39 -10.34 -3.52
N HIS A 96 15.64 -9.51 -2.50
CA HIS A 96 15.58 -8.07 -2.61
C HIS A 96 16.41 -7.62 -3.80
N GLN A 97 15.75 -7.07 -4.81
CA GLN A 97 16.38 -6.49 -5.99
C GLN A 97 16.72 -5.04 -5.70
N ASP A 98 17.86 -4.58 -6.18
CA ASP A 98 18.17 -3.15 -6.21
C ASP A 98 17.39 -2.49 -7.36
N TYR A 99 16.10 -2.22 -7.09
CA TYR A 99 15.19 -1.62 -8.07
C TYR A 99 15.70 -0.30 -8.64
N VAL A 100 16.44 0.48 -7.85
CA VAL A 100 17.00 1.76 -8.31
C VAL A 100 18.07 1.52 -9.38
N THR A 101 18.99 0.59 -9.15
CA THR A 101 20.03 0.26 -10.13
C THR A 101 19.43 -0.39 -11.38
N GLU A 102 18.56 -1.38 -11.22
CA GLU A 102 17.93 -2.05 -12.38
C GLU A 102 17.11 -1.07 -13.24
N LEU A 103 16.33 -0.21 -12.60
CA LEU A 103 15.53 0.80 -13.29
C LEU A 103 16.43 1.84 -13.98
N THR A 104 17.52 2.26 -13.33
CA THR A 104 18.53 3.14 -13.93
C THR A 104 19.09 2.54 -15.21
N ASP A 105 19.50 1.28 -15.18
CA ASP A 105 20.08 0.59 -16.35
C ASP A 105 19.08 0.48 -17.51
N VAL A 106 17.81 0.20 -17.21
CA VAL A 106 16.75 0.14 -18.23
C VAL A 106 16.51 1.51 -18.85
N ILE A 107 16.40 2.56 -18.04
CA ILE A 107 16.18 3.94 -18.50
C ILE A 107 17.37 4.40 -19.34
N GLN A 108 18.61 4.25 -18.85
CA GLN A 108 19.81 4.68 -19.54
C GLN A 108 19.90 4.03 -20.93
N ARG A 109 19.85 2.70 -20.99
CA ARG A 109 19.93 1.96 -22.27
C ARG A 109 18.83 2.34 -23.25
N THR A 110 17.64 2.69 -22.75
CA THR A 110 16.52 3.06 -23.60
C THR A 110 16.71 4.47 -24.15
N PHE A 111 17.14 5.40 -23.34
CA PHE A 111 17.42 6.78 -23.75
C PHE A 111 18.60 6.87 -24.70
N ASP A 112 19.67 6.10 -24.49
CA ASP A 112 20.83 6.02 -25.40
C ASP A 112 20.45 5.59 -26.80
N ARG A 113 19.33 4.88 -26.95
CA ARG A 113 18.78 4.48 -28.24
C ARG A 113 17.68 5.44 -28.78
N GLY A 114 17.44 6.55 -28.06
CA GLY A 114 16.39 7.53 -28.42
C GLY A 114 14.97 7.04 -28.17
N GLY A 115 14.78 6.02 -27.31
CA GLY A 115 13.48 5.45 -26.99
C GLY A 115 12.81 6.05 -25.76
N ASN A 116 11.59 5.61 -25.49
CA ASN A 116 10.84 5.93 -24.26
C ASN A 116 10.63 4.66 -23.44
N VAL A 117 10.62 4.82 -22.11
CA VAL A 117 10.29 3.74 -21.18
C VAL A 117 8.82 3.83 -20.83
N VAL A 118 8.09 2.73 -21.02
CA VAL A 118 6.67 2.61 -20.63
C VAL A 118 6.58 1.54 -19.55
N ILE A 119 6.03 1.90 -18.40
CA ILE A 119 5.93 1.02 -17.24
C ILE A 119 4.45 0.82 -16.90
N PRO A 120 3.85 -0.34 -17.21
CA PRO A 120 2.52 -0.66 -16.75
C PRO A 120 2.54 -0.92 -15.24
N SER A 121 1.64 -0.26 -14.50
CA SER A 121 1.53 -0.41 -13.04
C SER A 121 0.11 -0.15 -12.55
N PHE A 122 -0.22 -0.73 -11.39
CA PHE A 122 -1.47 -0.39 -10.71
C PHE A 122 -1.47 1.07 -10.26
N ALA A 123 -2.65 1.70 -10.31
CA ALA A 123 -2.81 3.11 -9.99
C ALA A 123 -2.48 3.46 -8.54
N VAL A 124 -2.69 2.51 -7.61
CA VAL A 124 -2.44 2.66 -6.17
C VAL A 124 -1.30 1.74 -5.76
N GLY A 125 -0.37 2.24 -4.96
CA GLY A 125 0.79 1.54 -4.43
C GLY A 125 1.96 1.52 -5.43
N ARG A 126 1.95 0.64 -6.42
CA ARG A 126 3.08 0.44 -7.34
C ARG A 126 3.47 1.69 -8.14
N THR A 127 2.53 2.49 -8.57
CA THR A 127 2.84 3.75 -9.28
C THR A 127 3.60 4.71 -8.37
N GLN A 128 3.17 4.88 -7.13
CA GLN A 128 3.82 5.78 -6.18
C GLN A 128 5.23 5.29 -5.80
N GLU A 129 5.40 3.99 -5.62
CA GLU A 129 6.72 3.37 -5.39
C GLU A 129 7.67 3.61 -6.56
N LEU A 130 7.22 3.44 -7.81
CA LEU A 130 8.01 3.75 -9.00
C LEU A 130 8.39 5.23 -9.08
N LEU A 131 7.46 6.12 -8.77
CA LEU A 131 7.75 7.56 -8.72
C LEU A 131 8.79 7.90 -7.66
N TYR A 132 8.77 7.21 -6.51
CA TYR A 132 9.78 7.34 -5.47
C TYR A 132 11.17 6.94 -5.97
N TYR A 133 11.31 5.79 -6.61
CA TYR A 133 12.60 5.35 -7.19
C TYR A 133 13.08 6.26 -8.31
N ILE A 134 12.19 6.70 -9.21
CA ILE A 134 12.55 7.63 -10.28
C ILE A 134 12.99 8.99 -9.70
N ARG A 135 12.34 9.48 -8.65
CA ARG A 135 12.78 10.68 -7.93
C ARG A 135 14.20 10.53 -7.40
N GLN A 136 14.51 9.38 -6.79
CA GLN A 136 15.86 9.09 -6.29
C GLN A 136 16.88 9.06 -7.45
N ILE A 137 16.57 8.38 -8.54
CA ILE A 137 17.42 8.32 -9.75
C ILE A 137 17.74 9.73 -10.28
N LYS A 138 16.72 10.61 -10.32
CA LYS A 138 16.91 12.02 -10.75
C LYS A 138 17.72 12.81 -9.74
N ALA A 139 17.43 12.71 -8.45
CA ALA A 139 18.14 13.44 -7.41
C ALA A 139 19.63 13.08 -7.33
N GLU A 140 19.97 11.82 -7.61
CA GLU A 140 21.35 11.31 -7.63
C GLU A 140 22.02 11.46 -9.02
N ASP A 141 21.36 12.09 -9.96
CA ASP A 141 21.85 12.26 -11.35
C ASP A 141 22.39 10.95 -11.95
N ARG A 142 21.65 9.85 -11.80
CA ARG A 142 22.10 8.53 -12.26
C ARG A 142 22.04 8.36 -13.77
N ILE A 143 21.14 9.07 -14.47
CA ILE A 143 21.01 9.02 -15.93
C ILE A 143 21.94 10.03 -16.56
N LYS A 144 22.89 9.58 -17.38
CA LYS A 144 23.93 10.41 -17.97
C LYS A 144 23.59 10.83 -19.40
N ASN A 145 23.98 12.05 -19.77
CA ASN A 145 23.87 12.63 -21.11
C ASN A 145 22.43 12.87 -21.63
N HIS A 146 21.41 12.77 -20.78
CA HIS A 146 20.02 12.96 -21.17
C HIS A 146 19.31 14.11 -20.44
N GLY A 147 20.02 14.84 -19.60
CA GLY A 147 19.50 16.00 -18.87
C GLY A 147 18.33 15.64 -17.94
N ASP A 148 17.48 16.63 -17.69
CA ASP A 148 16.27 16.42 -16.87
C ASP A 148 15.15 15.82 -17.72
N PHE A 149 15.06 14.50 -17.71
CA PHE A 149 14.02 13.77 -18.45
C PHE A 149 12.63 13.92 -17.82
N LYS A 150 11.60 13.85 -18.66
CA LYS A 150 10.20 13.96 -18.22
C LYS A 150 9.67 12.61 -17.75
N VAL A 151 8.84 12.67 -16.70
CA VAL A 151 8.07 11.53 -16.19
C VAL A 151 6.58 11.90 -16.32
N VAL A 152 5.80 11.02 -16.92
CA VAL A 152 4.36 11.23 -17.17
C VAL A 152 3.57 10.11 -16.52
N VAL A 153 2.57 10.46 -15.75
CA VAL A 153 1.58 9.52 -15.20
C VAL A 153 0.31 9.66 -16.03
N ASP A 154 0.06 8.68 -16.87
CA ASP A 154 -1.11 8.65 -17.78
C ASP A 154 -2.24 7.81 -17.17
N SER A 155 -2.70 8.24 -15.97
CA SER A 155 -3.83 7.64 -15.26
C SER A 155 -4.43 8.66 -14.29
N PRO A 156 -5.66 9.13 -14.52
CA PRO A 156 -6.33 10.04 -13.58
C PRO A 156 -6.40 9.47 -12.16
N LEU A 157 -6.71 8.18 -12.02
CA LEU A 157 -6.77 7.51 -10.72
C LEU A 157 -5.40 7.49 -10.02
N ALA A 158 -4.31 7.22 -10.75
CA ALA A 158 -2.96 7.24 -10.18
C ALA A 158 -2.54 8.65 -9.73
N VAL A 159 -2.96 9.68 -10.47
CA VAL A 159 -2.72 11.08 -10.09
C VAL A 159 -3.44 11.41 -8.78
N GLU A 160 -4.71 11.04 -8.64
CA GLU A 160 -5.46 11.28 -7.39
C GLU A 160 -4.89 10.48 -6.22
N ALA A 161 -4.53 9.20 -6.43
CA ALA A 161 -3.86 8.40 -5.41
C ALA A 161 -2.54 9.05 -4.96
N THR A 162 -1.73 9.55 -5.90
CA THR A 162 -0.46 10.22 -5.57
C THR A 162 -0.66 11.49 -4.73
N LYS A 163 -1.74 12.23 -4.95
CA LYS A 163 -2.10 13.38 -4.09
C LYS A 163 -2.36 12.93 -2.65
N ILE A 164 -3.08 11.81 -2.46
CA ILE A 164 -3.36 11.26 -1.14
C ILE A 164 -2.07 10.86 -0.43
N PHE A 165 -1.13 10.20 -1.11
CA PHE A 165 0.18 9.89 -0.55
C PHE A 165 0.94 11.15 -0.12
N ASN A 166 0.97 12.19 -0.95
CA ASN A 166 1.62 13.46 -0.62
C ASN A 166 0.99 14.18 0.57
N MET A 167 -0.32 14.08 0.75
CA MET A 167 -1.04 14.67 1.89
C MET A 167 -0.75 13.95 3.22
N ASN A 168 -0.30 12.70 3.15
CA ASN A 168 -0.02 11.86 4.31
C ASN A 168 1.48 11.52 4.44
N ILE A 169 2.36 12.34 3.88
CA ILE A 169 3.80 12.07 3.85
C ILE A 169 4.41 11.93 5.26
N ASP A 170 3.87 12.62 6.24
CA ASP A 170 4.31 12.58 7.64
C ASP A 170 3.81 11.32 8.38
N GLU A 171 2.88 10.58 7.79
CA GLU A 171 2.30 9.35 8.34
C GLU A 171 2.91 8.06 7.73
N ILE A 172 3.85 8.22 6.80
CA ILE A 172 4.50 7.14 6.04
C ILE A 172 5.84 6.74 6.66
#